data_d8f6d9211755988287d603ddd152303e
#
_entry.id   d8f6d9211755988287d603ddd152303e
#
_cell.length_a   1.000
_cell.length_b   1.000
_cell.length_c   1.000
_cell.angle_alpha   90.00
_cell.angle_beta   90.00
_cell.angle_gamma   90.00
#
_symmetry.space_group_name_H-M   'P 1'
#
loop_
_entity.id
_entity.type
_entity.pdbx_description
1 polymer ?
#
loop_
_entity_poly.entity_id
_entity_poly.type
_entity_poly.pdbx_seq_one_letter_code
_entity_poly.pdbx_strand_id
1 'polypeptide(L)'
;MTVLCVTTDYVAGRTVARSLGIVVGCVAWFGSTYAEGVKDLAGNAMSDVGSVYEARRYEALIRMSGNAKRRQANAVLCVRFSVREINATWKELCAYGTAVELEPE
;
A
#
# COMPACT_ATOMS: atom_id res chain seq x y z
N MET A 1 13.40 9.26 -9.81
CA MET A 1 12.11 9.22 -10.53
C MET A 1 11.03 8.69 -9.61
N THR A 2 9.93 9.40 -9.53
CA THR A 2 8.79 9.02 -8.69
C THR A 2 7.89 8.03 -9.42
N VAL A 3 7.47 6.99 -8.73
CA VAL A 3 6.50 6.05 -9.28
C VAL A 3 5.10 6.56 -8.94
N LEU A 4 4.29 6.76 -9.97
CA LEU A 4 2.90 7.19 -9.79
C LEU A 4 2.03 5.98 -9.45
N CYS A 5 1.32 6.03 -8.34
CA CYS A 5 0.43 4.95 -7.92
C CYS A 5 -1.02 5.42 -8.03
N VAL A 6 -1.84 4.67 -8.76
CA VAL A 6 -3.26 4.99 -8.94
C VAL A 6 -4.13 3.76 -8.71
N THR A 7 -5.37 4.01 -8.31
CA THR A 7 -6.34 2.93 -8.11
C THR A 7 -7.10 2.58 -9.39
N THR A 8 -6.94 3.40 -10.42
CA THR A 8 -7.58 3.20 -11.73
C THR A 8 -6.71 2.28 -12.60
N ASP A 9 -7.29 1.79 -13.68
CA ASP A 9 -6.57 0.97 -14.66
C ASP A 9 -5.92 1.80 -15.76
N TYR A 10 -5.89 3.11 -15.59
CA TYR A 10 -5.27 4.04 -16.54
C TYR A 10 -4.80 5.29 -15.82
N VAL A 11 -3.94 6.03 -16.48
CA VAL A 11 -3.54 7.39 -16.05
C VAL A 11 -3.99 8.34 -17.16
N ALA A 12 -4.79 9.36 -16.80
CA ALA A 12 -5.34 10.30 -17.75
C ALA A 12 -4.21 10.96 -18.57
N GLY A 13 -4.37 10.97 -19.89
CA GLY A 13 -3.41 11.59 -20.79
C GLY A 13 -2.11 10.81 -20.98
N ARG A 14 -2.02 9.59 -20.45
CA ARG A 14 -0.81 8.78 -20.53
C ARG A 14 -1.11 7.41 -21.15
N THR A 15 -0.16 6.89 -21.89
CA THR A 15 -0.27 5.59 -22.56
C THR A 15 0.70 4.61 -21.93
N VAL A 16 0.24 3.37 -21.70
CA VAL A 16 1.11 2.29 -21.21
C VAL A 16 1.95 1.77 -22.35
N ALA A 17 3.27 1.82 -22.20
CA ALA A 17 4.21 1.24 -23.16
C ALA A 17 4.44 -0.24 -22.89
N ARG A 18 4.55 -0.63 -21.61
CA ARG A 18 4.80 -2.02 -21.21
C ARG A 18 4.14 -2.32 -19.87
N SER A 19 3.62 -3.53 -19.76
CA SER A 19 3.20 -4.07 -18.47
C SER A 19 4.35 -4.90 -17.89
N LEU A 20 4.67 -4.66 -16.62
CA LEU A 20 5.82 -5.28 -15.95
C LEU A 20 5.39 -6.25 -14.86
N GLY A 21 4.12 -6.59 -14.81
CA GLY A 21 3.59 -7.60 -13.92
C GLY A 21 3.17 -7.09 -12.56
N ILE A 22 2.80 -8.01 -11.70
CA ILE A 22 2.30 -7.70 -10.37
C ILE A 22 3.46 -7.26 -9.47
N VAL A 23 3.23 -6.23 -8.70
CA VAL A 23 4.17 -5.73 -7.71
C VAL A 23 3.46 -5.61 -6.37
N VAL A 24 4.17 -5.91 -5.29
CA VAL A 24 3.62 -5.97 -3.94
C VAL A 24 4.57 -5.26 -2.99
N GLY A 25 4.00 -4.62 -1.97
CA GLY A 25 4.75 -4.13 -0.83
C GLY A 25 3.97 -4.44 0.44
N CYS A 26 4.59 -5.09 1.40
CA CYS A 26 3.91 -5.54 2.62
C CYS A 26 4.60 -4.99 3.86
N VAL A 27 3.79 -4.74 4.90
CA VAL A 27 4.23 -4.30 6.20
C VAL A 27 3.55 -5.17 7.25
N ALA A 28 4.33 -5.74 8.15
CA ALA A 28 3.79 -6.47 9.30
C ALA A 28 4.09 -5.68 10.56
N TRP A 29 3.16 -5.69 11.52
CA TRP A 29 3.37 -5.01 12.79
C TRP A 29 2.72 -5.78 13.92
N PHE A 30 3.24 -5.53 15.11
CA PHE A 30 2.71 -6.09 16.35
C PHE A 30 1.55 -5.22 16.83
N GLY A 31 0.39 -5.84 17.03
CA GLY A 31 -0.78 -5.15 17.55
C GLY A 31 -1.91 -6.12 17.75
N SER A 32 -2.77 -5.86 18.73
CA SER A 32 -3.94 -6.69 18.96
C SER A 32 -5.18 -5.82 18.96
N THR A 33 -6.30 -6.37 18.52
CA THR A 33 -7.59 -5.70 18.56
C THR A 33 -7.96 -5.32 20.00
N TYR A 34 -7.58 -6.16 20.95
CA TYR A 34 -7.82 -5.89 22.37
C TYR A 34 -7.03 -4.66 22.84
N ALA A 35 -5.73 -4.58 22.52
CA ALA A 35 -4.90 -3.44 22.90
C ALA A 35 -5.39 -2.14 22.25
N GLU A 36 -5.81 -2.21 21.01
CA GLU A 36 -6.38 -1.06 20.30
C GLU A 36 -7.69 -0.62 20.95
N GLY A 37 -8.55 -1.57 21.31
CA GLY A 37 -9.78 -1.28 22.01
C GLY A 37 -9.57 -0.68 23.39
N VAL A 38 -8.54 -1.14 24.13
CA VAL A 38 -8.18 -0.57 25.43
C VAL A 38 -7.70 0.88 25.28
N LYS A 39 -6.94 1.18 24.22
CA LYS A 39 -6.53 2.56 23.94
C LYS A 39 -7.74 3.46 23.72
N ASP A 40 -8.72 3.00 22.96
CA ASP A 40 -9.94 3.77 22.71
C ASP A 40 -10.70 4.02 24.01
N LEU A 41 -10.80 3.02 24.87
CA LEU A 41 -11.45 3.15 26.18
C LEU A 41 -10.70 4.09 27.11
N ALA A 42 -9.38 4.21 26.93
CA ALA A 42 -8.55 5.11 27.74
C ALA A 42 -8.61 6.57 27.26
N GLY A 43 -9.48 6.88 26.30
CA GLY A 43 -9.70 8.24 25.81
C GLY A 43 -8.95 8.61 24.56
N ASN A 44 -8.22 7.67 23.96
CA ASN A 44 -7.65 7.87 22.65
C ASN A 44 -8.76 7.63 21.62
N ALA A 45 -8.99 8.60 20.78
CA ALA A 45 -10.08 8.54 19.82
C ALA A 45 -9.88 7.44 18.76
N MET A 46 -10.95 7.03 18.12
CA MET A 46 -10.93 6.15 16.96
C MET A 46 -9.94 6.63 15.90
N SER A 47 -9.63 7.92 15.87
CA SER A 47 -8.64 8.50 15.00
C SER A 47 -7.26 7.89 15.15
N ASP A 48 -6.89 7.42 16.38
CA ASP A 48 -5.58 6.80 16.58
C ASP A 48 -5.48 5.45 15.87
N VAL A 49 -6.55 4.65 15.89
CA VAL A 49 -6.61 3.39 15.15
C VAL A 49 -6.53 3.66 13.65
N GLY A 50 -7.31 4.64 13.16
CA GLY A 50 -7.28 5.04 11.76
C GLY A 50 -5.91 5.53 11.32
N SER A 51 -5.22 6.29 12.19
CA SER A 51 -3.88 6.80 11.91
C SER A 51 -2.85 5.69 11.78
N VAL A 52 -2.97 4.62 12.59
CA VAL A 52 -2.07 3.47 12.50
C VAL A 52 -2.21 2.79 11.15
N TYR A 53 -3.44 2.50 10.72
CA TYR A 53 -3.68 1.86 9.43
C TYR A 53 -3.25 2.76 8.27
N GLU A 54 -3.50 4.05 8.38
CA GLU A 54 -3.07 5.01 7.35
C GLU A 54 -1.55 5.02 7.21
N ALA A 55 -0.82 5.03 8.33
CA ALA A 55 0.63 4.98 8.33
C ALA A 55 1.14 3.68 7.70
N ARG A 56 0.49 2.54 8.01
CA ARG A 56 0.88 1.24 7.45
C ARG A 56 0.59 1.16 5.96
N ARG A 57 -0.53 1.74 5.50
CA ARG A 57 -0.81 1.83 4.06
C ARG A 57 0.25 2.63 3.34
N TYR A 58 0.68 3.74 3.92
CA TYR A 58 1.73 4.58 3.35
C TYR A 58 3.06 3.82 3.24
N GLU A 59 3.45 3.12 4.32
CA GLU A 59 4.66 2.29 4.30
C GLU A 59 4.59 1.19 3.23
N ALA A 60 3.43 0.54 3.09
CA ALA A 60 3.23 -0.49 2.08
C ALA A 60 3.35 0.08 0.67
N LEU A 61 2.79 1.27 0.44
CA LEU A 61 2.93 1.98 -0.85
C LEU A 61 4.38 2.29 -1.17
N ILE A 62 5.15 2.76 -0.19
CA ILE A 62 6.57 3.06 -0.38
C ILE A 62 7.33 1.79 -0.78
N ARG A 63 7.07 0.68 -0.11
CA ARG A 63 7.71 -0.60 -0.42
C ARG A 63 7.31 -1.11 -1.80
N MET A 64 6.03 -1.04 -2.13
CA MET A 64 5.54 -1.43 -3.45
C MET A 64 6.18 -0.56 -4.55
N SER A 65 6.22 0.75 -4.34
CA SER A 65 6.83 1.69 -5.30
C SER A 65 8.31 1.40 -5.49
N GLY A 66 9.04 1.08 -4.42
CA GLY A 66 10.43 0.70 -4.50
C GLY A 66 10.64 -0.57 -5.32
N ASN A 67 9.76 -1.56 -5.15
CA ASN A 67 9.80 -2.79 -5.93
C ASN A 67 9.47 -2.53 -7.41
N ALA A 68 8.51 -1.65 -7.68
CA ALA A 68 8.17 -1.25 -9.05
C ALA A 68 9.35 -0.52 -9.71
N LYS A 69 10.00 0.35 -8.97
CA LYS A 69 11.15 1.11 -9.49
C LYS A 69 12.30 0.19 -9.89
N ARG A 70 12.54 -0.89 -9.12
CA ARG A 70 13.56 -1.88 -9.46
C ARG A 70 13.28 -2.59 -10.77
N ARG A 71 12.02 -2.67 -11.17
CA ARG A 71 11.59 -3.24 -12.46
C ARG A 71 11.56 -2.19 -13.57
N GLN A 72 12.03 -0.97 -13.29
CA GLN A 72 12.02 0.16 -14.22
C GLN A 72 10.61 0.64 -14.57
N ALA A 73 9.66 0.40 -13.68
CA ALA A 73 8.33 0.96 -13.81
C ALA A 73 8.31 2.42 -13.38
N ASN A 74 7.43 3.19 -13.99
CA ASN A 74 7.17 4.57 -13.56
C ASN A 74 5.75 4.77 -13.05
N ALA A 75 4.94 3.71 -13.07
CA ALA A 75 3.60 3.75 -12.49
C ALA A 75 3.16 2.38 -12.01
N VAL A 76 2.21 2.37 -11.07
CA VAL A 76 1.50 1.17 -10.65
C VAL A 76 0.00 1.45 -10.79
N LEU A 77 -0.67 0.61 -11.55
CA LEU A 77 -2.11 0.70 -11.82
C LEU A 77 -2.89 -0.25 -10.92
N CYS A 78 -4.16 0.06 -10.72
CA CYS A 78 -5.09 -0.80 -9.98
C CYS A 78 -4.60 -1.12 -8.58
N VAL A 79 -4.06 -0.12 -7.87
CA VAL A 79 -3.54 -0.33 -6.52
C VAL A 79 -4.68 -0.73 -5.58
N ARG A 80 -4.46 -1.80 -4.84
CA ARG A 80 -5.38 -2.32 -3.83
C ARG A 80 -4.60 -2.64 -2.57
N PHE A 81 -5.31 -2.69 -1.45
CA PHE A 81 -4.74 -3.06 -0.16
C PHE A 81 -5.41 -4.31 0.35
N SER A 82 -4.66 -5.11 1.07
CA SER A 82 -5.14 -6.30 1.71
C SER A 82 -4.59 -6.33 3.14
N VAL A 83 -5.46 -6.58 4.10
CA VAL A 83 -5.07 -6.68 5.51
C VAL A 83 -5.42 -8.07 5.98
N ARG A 84 -4.50 -8.71 6.71
CA ARG A 84 -4.79 -10.00 7.33
C ARG A 84 -4.19 -10.06 8.73
N GLU A 85 -4.78 -10.87 9.57
CA GLU A 85 -4.23 -11.21 10.86
C GLU A 85 -3.41 -12.48 10.69
N ILE A 86 -2.09 -12.37 10.94
CA ILE A 86 -1.20 -13.53 10.88
C ILE A 86 -1.49 -14.43 12.07
N ASN A 87 -1.68 -13.80 13.25
CA ASN A 87 -2.12 -14.46 14.46
C ASN A 87 -2.74 -13.40 15.40
N ALA A 88 -2.98 -13.74 16.66
CA ALA A 88 -3.64 -12.83 17.60
C ALA A 88 -2.87 -11.52 17.86
N THR A 89 -1.56 -11.50 17.59
CA THR A 89 -0.70 -10.36 17.91
C THR A 89 -0.07 -9.68 16.69
N TRP A 90 -0.03 -10.34 15.53
CA TRP A 90 0.60 -9.82 14.34
C TRP A 90 -0.42 -9.60 13.23
N LYS A 91 -0.34 -8.43 12.61
CA LYS A 91 -1.14 -8.05 11.45
C LYS A 91 -0.22 -7.75 10.28
N GLU A 92 -0.72 -7.96 9.07
CA GLU A 92 0.00 -7.64 7.84
C GLU A 92 -0.90 -6.85 6.92
N LEU A 93 -0.35 -5.79 6.36
CA LEU A 93 -1.02 -5.00 5.33
C LEU A 93 -0.15 -4.98 4.09
N CYS A 94 -0.73 -5.34 2.95
CA CYS A 94 -0.02 -5.33 1.67
C CYS A 94 -0.70 -4.38 0.70
N ALA A 95 0.12 -3.63 -0.04
CA ALA A 95 -0.31 -2.91 -1.22
C ALA A 95 0.13 -3.71 -2.43
N TYR A 96 -0.71 -3.80 -3.45
CA TYR A 96 -0.36 -4.51 -4.67
C TYR A 96 -1.02 -3.84 -5.87
N GLY A 97 -0.46 -4.09 -7.04
CA GLY A 97 -0.99 -3.55 -8.28
C GLY A 97 -0.17 -4.04 -9.46
N THR A 98 -0.42 -3.46 -10.61
CA THR A 98 0.30 -3.79 -11.84
C THR A 98 1.32 -2.71 -12.13
N ALA A 99 2.59 -3.08 -12.11
CA ALA A 99 3.67 -2.17 -12.48
C ALA A 99 3.69 -1.99 -13.99
N VAL A 100 3.82 -0.76 -14.44
CA VAL A 100 3.84 -0.44 -15.87
C VAL A 100 4.89 0.62 -16.16
N GLU A 101 5.32 0.66 -17.41
CA GLU A 101 6.07 1.77 -17.96
C GLU A 101 5.12 2.59 -18.81
N LEU A 102 4.91 3.84 -18.43
CA LEU A 102 4.14 4.78 -19.23
C LEU A 102 5.05 5.42 -20.26
N GLU A 103 4.50 5.68 -21.45
CA GLU A 103 5.24 6.42 -22.48
C GLU A 103 5.55 7.83 -21.99
N PRO A 104 6.65 8.46 -22.44
CA PRO A 104 6.95 9.86 -22.14
C PRO A 104 5.81 10.77 -22.59
N GLU A 105 5.63 11.84 -21.83
CA GLU A 105 4.65 12.88 -22.18
C GLU A 105 5.01 13.61 -23.45
#